data_265adf84bdfc36da11278a661d25fcd0
#
_entry.id   265adf84bdfc36da11278a661d25fcd0
#
_cell.length_a   1.000
_cell.length_b   1.000
_cell.length_c   1.000
_cell.angle_alpha   90.00
_cell.angle_beta   90.00
_cell.angle_gamma   90.00
#
_symmetry.space_group_name_H-M   'P 1'
#
loop_
_entity.id
_entity.type
_entity.pdbx_description
1 polymer ?
#
loop_
_entity_poly.entity_id
_entity_poly.type
_entity_poly.pdbx_seq_one_letter_code
_entity_poly.pdbx_strand_id
1 'polypeptide(L)'
;LITVIFMALFVFTEFFSTIVILIEAAVLAWSIVLGAGIFFPYLRPEIYEKSPIATKTVLGLPIMTVACALGCAAAQFFFWTLWSDPSAAGHDPQQLMIVFGVFVIGLVFYNIMKQIRKSQGVDVTLAFKEIPIE
;
A
#
# COMPACT_ATOMS: atom_id res chain seq x y z
N LEU A 1 -29.20 -3.97 19.94
CA LEU A 1 -29.29 -2.51 20.03
C LEU A 1 -28.10 -1.82 19.35
N ILE A 2 -26.85 -2.17 19.71
CA ILE A 2 -25.61 -1.62 19.14
C ILE A 2 -25.58 -1.82 17.61
N THR A 3 -25.92 -3.00 17.12
CA THR A 3 -25.95 -3.32 15.68
C THR A 3 -26.96 -2.46 14.93
N VAL A 4 -28.13 -2.17 15.53
CA VAL A 4 -29.16 -1.32 14.93
C VAL A 4 -28.70 0.14 14.89
N ILE A 5 -28.00 0.61 15.92
CA ILE A 5 -27.42 1.97 15.95
C ILE A 5 -26.33 2.12 14.87
N PHE A 6 -25.46 1.12 14.73
CA PHE A 6 -24.45 1.11 13.67
C PHE A 6 -25.10 1.04 12.28
N MET A 7 -26.12 0.21 12.06
CA MET A 7 -26.86 0.18 10.79
C MET A 7 -27.57 1.50 10.50
N ALA A 8 -28.17 2.14 11.51
CA ALA A 8 -28.78 3.46 11.34
C ALA A 8 -27.73 4.53 10.98
N LEU A 9 -26.58 4.53 11.68
CA LEU A 9 -25.45 5.41 11.32
C LEU A 9 -24.93 5.12 9.90
N PHE A 10 -24.90 3.85 9.48
CA PHE A 10 -24.52 3.42 8.16
C PHE A 10 -25.42 3.96 7.05
N VAL A 11 -26.72 4.01 7.29
CA VAL A 11 -27.73 4.52 6.34
C VAL A 11 -27.74 6.05 6.29
N PHE A 12 -27.44 6.73 7.41
CA PHE A 12 -27.55 8.18 7.51
C PHE A 12 -26.26 8.95 7.18
N THR A 13 -25.09 8.31 7.10
CA THR A 13 -23.80 9.04 7.01
C THR A 13 -23.03 8.83 5.70
N GLU A 14 -23.65 8.41 4.62
CA GLU A 14 -22.92 8.11 3.37
C GLU A 14 -21.69 7.20 3.59
N PHE A 15 -21.79 6.32 4.56
CA PHE A 15 -20.70 5.45 5.01
C PHE A 15 -20.19 4.54 3.88
N PHE A 16 -21.03 4.24 2.90
CA PHE A 16 -20.63 3.47 1.72
C PHE A 16 -19.55 4.19 0.91
N SER A 17 -19.69 5.49 0.69
CA SER A 17 -18.68 6.27 -0.03
C SER A 17 -17.36 6.30 0.74
N THR A 18 -17.41 6.38 2.07
CA THR A 18 -16.22 6.30 2.92
C THR A 18 -15.51 4.95 2.82
N ILE A 19 -16.25 3.83 2.74
CA ILE A 19 -15.66 2.50 2.54
C ILE A 19 -14.96 2.42 1.18
N VAL A 20 -15.57 2.93 0.12
CA VAL A 20 -14.95 2.94 -1.22
C VAL A 20 -13.64 3.71 -1.20
N ILE A 21 -13.60 4.89 -0.55
CA ILE A 21 -12.37 5.69 -0.38
C ILE A 21 -11.28 4.88 0.33
N LEU A 22 -11.62 4.17 1.41
CA LEU A 22 -10.66 3.35 2.14
C LEU A 22 -10.13 2.19 1.29
N ILE A 23 -10.99 1.57 0.47
CA ILE A 23 -10.59 0.50 -0.45
C ILE A 23 -9.64 1.06 -1.53
N GLU A 24 -9.96 2.21 -2.12
CA GLU A 24 -9.09 2.86 -3.11
C GLU A 24 -7.72 3.20 -2.54
N ALA A 25 -7.68 3.79 -1.33
CA ALA A 25 -6.43 4.07 -0.62
C ALA A 25 -5.62 2.80 -0.35
N ALA A 26 -6.27 1.71 0.06
CA ALA A 26 -5.62 0.42 0.30
C ALA A 26 -5.06 -0.17 -1.01
N VAL A 27 -5.80 -0.11 -2.12
CA VAL A 27 -5.35 -0.60 -3.43
C VAL A 27 -4.13 0.18 -3.92
N LEU A 28 -4.11 1.50 -3.73
CA LEU A 28 -2.94 2.33 -4.06
C LEU A 28 -1.74 1.97 -3.19
N ALA A 29 -1.93 1.79 -1.88
CA ALA A 29 -0.85 1.36 -0.99
C ALA A 29 -0.29 -0.01 -1.39
N TRP A 30 -1.14 -0.98 -1.69
CA TRP A 30 -0.71 -2.29 -2.18
C TRP A 30 0.00 -2.22 -3.52
N SER A 31 -0.43 -1.34 -4.43
CA SER A 31 0.26 -1.12 -5.70
C SER A 31 1.71 -0.66 -5.51
N ILE A 32 1.95 0.22 -4.53
CA ILE A 32 3.31 0.68 -4.17
C ILE A 32 4.14 -0.47 -3.63
N VAL A 33 3.58 -1.27 -2.70
CA VAL A 33 4.28 -2.42 -2.09
C VAL A 33 4.58 -3.49 -3.14
N LEU A 34 3.61 -3.83 -3.99
CA LEU A 34 3.80 -4.79 -5.08
C LEU A 34 4.80 -4.27 -6.12
N GLY A 35 4.74 -2.98 -6.45
CA GLY A 35 5.73 -2.33 -7.30
C GLY A 35 7.15 -2.44 -6.74
N ALA A 36 7.33 -2.17 -5.46
CA ALA A 36 8.61 -2.38 -4.78
C ALA A 36 9.05 -3.85 -4.83
N GLY A 37 8.12 -4.79 -4.66
CA GLY A 37 8.36 -6.23 -4.74
C GLY A 37 8.84 -6.71 -6.11
N ILE A 38 8.43 -6.07 -7.20
CA ILE A 38 8.92 -6.37 -8.57
C ILE A 38 10.43 -6.13 -8.66
N PHE A 39 10.90 -5.02 -8.09
CA PHE A 39 12.29 -4.60 -8.18
C PHE A 39 13.18 -5.16 -7.05
N PHE A 40 12.59 -5.68 -5.97
CA PHE A 40 13.32 -6.14 -4.79
C PHE A 40 14.41 -7.18 -5.09
N PRO A 41 14.20 -8.23 -5.92
CA PRO A 41 15.26 -9.20 -6.23
C PRO A 41 16.47 -8.59 -6.92
N TYR A 42 16.27 -7.48 -7.63
CA TYR A 42 17.34 -6.80 -8.40
C TYR A 42 18.04 -5.71 -7.58
N LEU A 43 17.30 -5.04 -6.69
CA LEU A 43 17.85 -3.96 -5.87
C LEU A 43 18.55 -4.47 -4.60
N ARG A 44 18.15 -5.64 -4.12
CA ARG A 44 18.66 -6.25 -2.87
C ARG A 44 18.91 -7.75 -3.04
N PRO A 45 19.78 -8.14 -4.01
CA PRO A 45 20.07 -9.55 -4.28
C PRO A 45 20.63 -10.25 -3.04
N GLU A 46 21.44 -9.56 -2.24
CA GLU A 46 22.05 -10.09 -1.02
C GLU A 46 21.04 -10.56 0.05
N ILE A 47 19.85 -9.97 0.05
CA ILE A 47 18.75 -10.35 0.95
C ILE A 47 17.88 -11.39 0.26
N TYR A 48 17.59 -11.20 -1.02
CA TYR A 48 16.73 -12.09 -1.78
C TYR A 48 17.29 -13.50 -1.88
N GLU A 49 18.60 -13.65 -2.11
CA GLU A 49 19.29 -14.94 -2.24
C GLU A 49 19.21 -15.80 -0.97
N LYS A 50 19.05 -15.18 0.20
CA LYS A 50 18.84 -15.88 1.48
C LYS A 50 17.40 -16.36 1.67
N SER A 51 16.49 -15.96 0.80
CA SER A 51 15.08 -16.35 0.88
C SER A 51 14.88 -17.78 0.32
N PRO A 52 14.01 -18.59 0.93
CA PRO A 52 13.69 -19.93 0.44
C PRO A 52 13.03 -19.94 -0.96
N ILE A 53 12.59 -18.79 -1.45
CA ILE A 53 11.99 -18.64 -2.79
C ILE A 53 12.99 -18.16 -3.85
N ALA A 54 14.22 -17.83 -3.47
CA ALA A 54 15.24 -17.28 -4.37
C ALA A 54 15.56 -18.21 -5.56
N THR A 55 15.54 -19.52 -5.32
CA THR A 55 15.84 -20.54 -6.34
C THR A 55 14.69 -20.77 -7.32
N LYS A 56 13.48 -20.24 -7.02
CA LYS A 56 12.30 -20.47 -7.85
C LYS A 56 12.19 -19.38 -8.92
N THR A 57 12.21 -19.81 -10.18
CA THR A 57 12.06 -18.93 -11.34
C THR A 57 10.87 -19.35 -12.20
N VAL A 58 10.23 -18.39 -12.83
CA VAL A 58 9.16 -18.58 -13.81
C VAL A 58 9.56 -17.80 -15.06
N LEU A 59 9.65 -18.45 -16.21
CA LEU A 59 10.11 -17.86 -17.47
C LEU A 59 11.49 -17.17 -17.38
N GLY A 60 12.38 -17.68 -16.52
CA GLY A 60 13.70 -17.11 -16.29
C GLY A 60 13.72 -15.87 -15.36
N LEU A 61 12.57 -15.45 -14.83
CA LEU A 61 12.46 -14.36 -13.87
C LEU A 61 12.24 -14.88 -12.45
N PRO A 62 12.73 -14.19 -11.41
CA PRO A 62 12.42 -14.52 -10.03
C PRO A 62 10.90 -14.64 -9.80
N ILE A 63 10.46 -15.69 -9.10
CA ILE A 63 9.03 -15.91 -8.85
C ILE A 63 8.38 -14.72 -8.13
N MET A 64 9.12 -14.03 -7.28
CA MET A 64 8.66 -12.84 -6.57
C MET A 64 8.31 -11.72 -7.56
N THR A 65 9.17 -11.47 -8.55
CA THR A 65 8.93 -10.47 -9.60
C THR A 65 7.64 -10.78 -10.36
N VAL A 66 7.44 -12.04 -10.76
CA VAL A 66 6.25 -12.46 -11.52
C VAL A 66 4.99 -12.34 -10.66
N ALA A 67 5.03 -12.84 -9.42
CA ALA A 67 3.90 -12.77 -8.51
C ALA A 67 3.50 -11.32 -8.18
N CYS A 68 4.49 -10.45 -7.90
CA CYS A 68 4.25 -9.04 -7.64
C CYS A 68 3.74 -8.28 -8.88
N ALA A 69 4.23 -8.63 -10.09
CA ALA A 69 3.74 -8.03 -11.32
C ALA A 69 2.27 -8.39 -11.59
N LEU A 70 1.91 -9.67 -11.41
CA LEU A 70 0.52 -10.11 -11.54
C LEU A 70 -0.39 -9.45 -10.49
N GLY A 71 0.06 -9.39 -9.24
CA GLY A 71 -0.65 -8.71 -8.17
C GLY A 71 -0.84 -7.22 -8.45
N CYS A 72 0.20 -6.55 -8.96
CA CYS A 72 0.12 -5.15 -9.35
C CYS A 72 -0.88 -4.93 -10.50
N ALA A 73 -0.85 -5.79 -11.53
CA ALA A 73 -1.81 -5.74 -12.63
C ALA A 73 -3.25 -5.93 -12.14
N ALA A 74 -3.49 -6.90 -11.24
CA ALA A 74 -4.79 -7.12 -10.63
C ALA A 74 -5.25 -5.92 -9.79
N ALA A 75 -4.37 -5.31 -9.01
CA ALA A 75 -4.66 -4.12 -8.23
C ALA A 75 -5.02 -2.93 -9.12
N GLN A 76 -4.28 -2.71 -10.23
CA GLN A 76 -4.59 -1.65 -11.19
C GLN A 76 -5.92 -1.90 -11.92
N PHE A 77 -6.21 -3.15 -12.29
CA PHE A 77 -7.49 -3.50 -12.89
C PHE A 77 -8.65 -3.23 -11.91
N PHE A 78 -8.48 -3.59 -10.64
CA PHE A 78 -9.48 -3.32 -9.61
C PHE A 78 -9.67 -1.82 -9.38
N PHE A 79 -8.59 -1.05 -9.31
CA PHE A 79 -8.65 0.41 -9.22
C PHE A 79 -9.39 1.00 -10.42
N TRP A 80 -9.09 0.53 -11.62
CA TRP A 80 -9.76 1.00 -12.83
C TRP A 80 -11.26 0.68 -12.84
N THR A 81 -11.68 -0.47 -12.32
CA THR A 81 -13.12 -0.80 -12.23
C THR A 81 -13.85 0.13 -11.26
N LEU A 82 -13.27 0.42 -10.09
CA LEU A 82 -13.82 1.40 -9.15
C LEU A 82 -13.87 2.80 -9.75
N TRP A 83 -12.83 3.20 -10.46
CA TRP A 83 -12.76 4.49 -11.13
C TRP A 83 -13.80 4.62 -12.25
N SER A 84 -14.07 3.55 -12.98
CA SER A 84 -14.97 3.56 -14.13
C SER A 84 -16.45 3.45 -13.75
N ASP A 85 -16.76 3.08 -12.52
CA ASP A 85 -18.14 2.93 -12.04
C ASP A 85 -18.64 4.22 -11.42
N PRO A 86 -19.64 4.91 -12.05
CA PRO A 86 -20.23 6.13 -11.49
C PRO A 86 -20.86 5.93 -10.12
N SER A 87 -21.33 4.69 -9.80
CA SER A 87 -21.93 4.36 -8.50
C SER A 87 -20.91 4.21 -7.38
N ALA A 88 -19.66 3.92 -7.73
CA ALA A 88 -18.55 3.79 -6.78
C ALA A 88 -17.97 5.15 -6.33
N ALA A 89 -18.47 6.27 -6.90
CA ALA A 89 -18.02 7.63 -6.59
C ALA A 89 -16.49 7.87 -6.73
N GLY A 90 -15.77 6.97 -7.43
CA GLY A 90 -14.31 7.05 -7.63
C GLY A 90 -13.85 8.30 -8.39
N HIS A 91 -14.76 9.01 -9.06
CA HIS A 91 -14.51 10.28 -9.73
C HIS A 91 -14.78 11.51 -8.88
N ASP A 92 -15.26 11.35 -7.64
CA ASP A 92 -15.57 12.51 -6.80
C ASP A 92 -14.26 13.22 -6.39
N PRO A 93 -14.08 14.52 -6.76
CA PRO A 93 -12.88 15.27 -6.40
C PRO A 93 -12.64 15.34 -4.89
N GLN A 94 -13.69 15.30 -4.07
CA GLN A 94 -13.56 15.32 -2.63
C GLN A 94 -12.93 14.00 -2.12
N GLN A 95 -13.34 12.89 -2.68
CA GLN A 95 -12.79 11.58 -2.33
C GLN A 95 -11.32 11.47 -2.73
N LEU A 96 -10.98 11.89 -3.94
CA LEU A 96 -9.60 11.95 -4.41
C LEU A 96 -8.72 12.81 -3.50
N MET A 97 -9.21 13.99 -3.10
CA MET A 97 -8.48 14.85 -2.15
C MET A 97 -8.25 14.16 -0.81
N ILE A 98 -9.22 13.39 -0.30
CA ILE A 98 -9.07 12.65 0.95
C ILE A 98 -7.98 11.55 0.78
N VAL A 99 -8.06 10.75 -0.29
CA VAL A 99 -7.10 9.67 -0.55
C VAL A 99 -5.68 10.23 -0.67
N PHE A 100 -5.46 11.21 -1.55
CA PHE A 100 -4.14 11.83 -1.70
C PHE A 100 -3.70 12.59 -0.46
N GLY A 101 -4.63 13.23 0.24
CA GLY A 101 -4.37 13.94 1.49
C GLY A 101 -3.80 13.01 2.57
N VAL A 102 -4.36 11.82 2.73
CA VAL A 102 -3.85 10.81 3.67
C VAL A 102 -2.41 10.41 3.33
N PHE A 103 -2.08 10.18 2.05
CA PHE A 103 -0.71 9.88 1.63
C PHE A 103 0.25 11.04 1.92
N VAL A 104 -0.15 12.28 1.62
CA VAL A 104 0.67 13.47 1.90
C VAL A 104 0.90 13.64 3.40
N ILE A 105 -0.15 13.50 4.21
CA ILE A 105 -0.06 13.56 5.68
C ILE A 105 0.87 12.47 6.18
N GLY A 106 0.75 11.24 5.65
CA GLY A 106 1.63 10.12 6.00
C GLY A 106 3.10 10.42 5.69
N LEU A 107 3.39 10.98 4.53
CA LEU A 107 4.75 11.38 4.13
C LEU A 107 5.30 12.49 5.03
N VAL A 108 4.51 13.51 5.33
CA VAL A 108 4.89 14.60 6.24
C VAL A 108 5.16 14.05 7.63
N PHE A 109 4.25 13.24 8.16
CA PHE A 109 4.41 12.59 9.46
C PHE A 109 5.68 11.73 9.53
N TYR A 110 5.92 10.92 8.50
CA TYR A 110 7.14 10.12 8.40
C TYR A 110 8.41 10.98 8.48
N ASN A 111 8.46 12.08 7.71
CA ASN A 111 9.62 12.97 7.72
C ASN A 111 9.82 13.67 9.06
N ILE A 112 8.74 14.10 9.71
CA ILE A 112 8.79 14.69 11.06
C ILE A 112 9.32 13.67 12.06
N MET A 113 8.75 12.46 12.07
CA MET A 113 9.18 11.39 12.97
C MET A 113 10.62 10.96 12.74
N LYS A 114 11.06 10.93 11.47
CA LYS A 114 12.45 10.66 11.12
C LYS A 114 13.41 11.70 11.72
N GLN A 115 13.05 12.99 11.68
CA GLN A 115 13.87 14.05 12.27
C GLN A 115 13.88 13.97 13.81
N ILE A 116 12.73 13.73 14.44
CA ILE A 116 12.62 13.55 15.88
C ILE A 116 13.47 12.36 16.34
N ARG A 117 13.38 11.21 15.65
CA ARG A 117 14.19 10.03 15.97
C ARG A 117 15.69 10.30 15.82
N LYS A 118 16.06 11.01 14.75
CA LYS A 118 17.46 11.41 14.54
C LYS A 118 17.99 12.29 15.68
N SER A 119 17.18 13.22 16.20
CA SER A 119 17.58 14.04 17.35
C SER A 119 17.71 13.24 18.66
N GLN A 120 17.04 12.09 18.75
CA GLN A 120 17.16 11.12 19.86
C GLN A 120 18.33 10.14 19.69
N GLY A 121 19.18 10.32 18.66
CA GLY A 121 20.31 9.43 18.38
C GLY A 121 19.93 8.13 17.65
N VAL A 122 18.67 7.96 17.24
CA VAL A 122 18.22 6.79 16.52
C VAL A 122 18.15 7.11 15.03
N ASP A 123 19.09 6.56 14.26
CA ASP A 123 19.05 6.69 12.80
C ASP A 123 18.13 5.62 12.19
N VAL A 124 16.91 6.04 11.83
CA VAL A 124 15.91 5.16 11.23
C VAL A 124 16.38 4.58 9.87
N THR A 125 17.37 5.22 9.22
CA THR A 125 17.91 4.72 7.95
C THR A 125 18.75 3.46 8.13
N LEU A 126 19.28 3.22 9.33
CA LEU A 126 20.03 2.01 9.68
C LEU A 126 19.13 0.77 9.70
N ALA A 127 17.85 0.93 10.05
CA ALA A 127 16.88 -0.18 10.01
C ALA A 127 16.74 -0.83 8.63
N PHE A 128 17.09 -0.10 7.57
CA PHE A 128 17.12 -0.64 6.20
C PHE A 128 18.48 -1.23 5.79
N LYS A 129 19.53 -1.02 6.60
CA LYS A 129 20.88 -1.52 6.32
C LYS A 129 21.26 -2.70 7.21
N GLU A 130 20.76 -2.70 8.43
CA GLU A 130 21.03 -3.73 9.42
C GLU A 130 19.78 -4.57 9.63
N ILE A 131 19.55 -5.55 8.75
CA ILE A 131 18.61 -6.61 9.06
C ILE A 131 19.38 -7.56 10.00
N PRO A 132 18.92 -7.76 11.26
CA PRO A 132 19.54 -8.73 12.14
C PRO A 132 19.56 -10.08 11.43
N ILE A 133 20.74 -10.63 11.23
CA ILE A 133 20.92 -11.99 10.74
C ILE A 133 20.76 -12.85 11.99
N GLU A 134 19.58 -13.44 12.18
CA GLU A 134 19.42 -14.58 13.09
C GLU A 134 19.97 -15.85 12.46
#